data_f99625e10527515f16984f619a47bb64
#
_entry.id   f99625e10527515f16984f619a47bb64
#
_cell.length_a   1.000
_cell.length_b   1.000
_cell.length_c   1.000
_cell.angle_alpha   90.00
_cell.angle_beta   90.00
_cell.angle_gamma   90.00
#
_symmetry.space_group_name_H-M   'P 1'
#
loop_
_entity.id
_entity.type
_entity.pdbx_description
1 polymer ?
#
loop_
_entity_poly.entity_id
_entity_poly.type
_entity_poly.pdbx_seq_one_letter_code
_entity_poly.pdbx_strand_id
1 'polypeptide(L)'
;PLIIDGVLYGVTSSVQAFALDAATGKEIWRFGDPLKNWASTSRGVAFWQKGKDKRILYTAGPNLWALDANTGKPIYSFGDQGKVDLHTGLPEIAKDKFLISNTPGTVFENLIFMPTRVSEDPDAAPGDIRAFDGVSGKLVWTFHTIPYPGEKGYETFPKNAYKNEGIGGVNNWSGMAVDKKRGILFVPTGSASYDFYGGNRHGKNLFSNCLLALEARTGKLLWHFQFVHHDLWDRDLPAPPNLFTITKNGRKID
;
A
#
# COMPACT_ATOMS: atom_id res chain seq x y z
N PRO A 1 10.95 1.81 -12.96
CA PRO A 1 12.29 1.69 -12.37
C PRO A 1 12.66 2.93 -11.57
N LEU A 2 13.61 2.80 -10.63
CA LEU A 2 14.27 3.89 -9.93
C LEU A 2 15.73 3.97 -10.35
N ILE A 3 16.30 5.18 -10.43
CA ILE A 3 17.75 5.36 -10.61
C ILE A 3 18.27 6.09 -9.39
N ILE A 4 19.19 5.45 -8.66
CA ILE A 4 19.83 5.98 -7.45
C ILE A 4 21.33 5.79 -7.59
N ASP A 5 22.09 6.87 -7.48
CA ASP A 5 23.56 6.86 -7.55
C ASP A 5 24.14 6.09 -8.76
N GLY A 6 23.51 6.23 -9.94
CA GLY A 6 23.95 5.57 -11.19
C GLY A 6 23.53 4.10 -11.31
N VAL A 7 22.74 3.57 -10.37
CA VAL A 7 22.20 2.20 -10.45
C VAL A 7 20.70 2.26 -10.74
N LEU A 8 20.25 1.51 -11.75
CA LEU A 8 18.86 1.34 -12.10
C LEU A 8 18.29 0.09 -11.40
N TYR A 9 17.24 0.29 -10.60
CA TYR A 9 16.51 -0.77 -9.91
C TYR A 9 15.14 -0.96 -10.55
N GLY A 10 14.74 -2.20 -10.72
CA GLY A 10 13.45 -2.55 -11.31
C GLY A 10 12.99 -3.95 -10.94
N VAL A 11 11.87 -4.33 -11.56
CA VAL A 11 11.27 -5.65 -11.42
C VAL A 11 11.01 -6.21 -12.82
N THR A 12 11.35 -7.48 -13.05
CA THR A 12 11.08 -8.18 -14.30
C THR A 12 9.59 -8.50 -14.46
N SER A 13 9.18 -8.91 -15.65
CA SER A 13 7.81 -9.42 -15.89
C SER A 13 7.47 -10.68 -15.08
N SER A 14 8.47 -11.39 -14.58
CA SER A 14 8.31 -12.55 -13.69
C SER A 14 8.48 -12.18 -12.20
N VAL A 15 8.42 -10.88 -11.87
CA VAL A 15 8.50 -10.35 -10.49
C VAL A 15 9.83 -10.66 -9.79
N GLN A 16 10.94 -10.68 -10.52
CA GLN A 16 12.28 -10.70 -9.94
C GLN A 16 12.80 -9.26 -9.80
N ALA A 17 13.29 -8.86 -8.63
CA ALA A 17 14.00 -7.61 -8.47
C ALA A 17 15.38 -7.66 -9.14
N PHE A 18 15.83 -6.56 -9.72
CA PHE A 18 17.15 -6.46 -10.34
C PHE A 18 17.77 -5.08 -10.17
N ALA A 19 19.10 -5.03 -10.27
CA ALA A 19 19.87 -3.80 -10.40
C ALA A 19 20.78 -3.87 -11.62
N LEU A 20 20.82 -2.77 -12.37
CA LEU A 20 21.69 -2.57 -13.52
C LEU A 20 22.55 -1.34 -13.33
N ASP A 21 23.74 -1.33 -13.86
CA ASP A 21 24.48 -0.10 -14.12
C ASP A 21 23.67 0.78 -15.09
N ALA A 22 23.28 1.96 -14.68
CA ALA A 22 22.35 2.79 -15.46
C ALA A 22 22.95 3.35 -16.77
N ALA A 23 24.28 3.40 -16.88
CA ALA A 23 24.98 3.89 -18.07
C ALA A 23 25.17 2.79 -19.12
N THR A 24 25.45 1.55 -18.68
CA THR A 24 25.83 0.46 -19.57
C THR A 24 24.77 -0.62 -19.73
N GLY A 25 23.79 -0.67 -18.82
CA GLY A 25 22.78 -1.73 -18.75
C GLY A 25 23.30 -3.07 -18.23
N LYS A 26 24.57 -3.12 -17.75
CA LYS A 26 25.15 -4.34 -17.20
C LYS A 26 24.44 -4.72 -15.89
N GLU A 27 24.03 -5.98 -15.77
CA GLU A 27 23.42 -6.49 -14.55
C GLU A 27 24.44 -6.52 -13.39
N ILE A 28 24.04 -5.95 -12.23
CA ILE A 28 24.81 -5.94 -11.00
C ILE A 28 24.34 -7.10 -10.12
N TRP A 29 23.02 -7.24 -9.94
CA TRP A 29 22.42 -8.33 -9.19
C TRP A 29 20.97 -8.59 -9.61
N ARG A 30 20.47 -9.78 -9.29
CA ARG A 30 19.07 -10.21 -9.44
C ARG A 30 18.66 -11.02 -8.22
N PHE A 31 17.39 -10.85 -7.78
CA PHE A 31 16.83 -11.51 -6.62
C PHE A 31 15.41 -12.02 -6.91
N GLY A 32 15.06 -13.17 -6.29
CA GLY A 32 13.75 -13.80 -6.30
C GLY A 32 13.59 -14.88 -7.38
N ASP A 33 12.65 -15.79 -7.12
CA ASP A 33 12.26 -16.83 -8.08
C ASP A 33 11.22 -16.27 -9.08
N PRO A 34 11.28 -16.68 -10.35
CA PRO A 34 10.33 -16.23 -11.33
C PRO A 34 8.90 -16.69 -11.01
N LEU A 35 7.97 -15.76 -10.81
CA LEU A 35 6.55 -16.08 -10.70
C LEU A 35 5.93 -16.25 -12.09
N LYS A 36 5.09 -17.28 -12.27
CA LYS A 36 4.49 -17.67 -13.56
C LYS A 36 2.96 -17.66 -13.50
N ASN A 37 2.35 -16.68 -12.84
CA ASN A 37 0.91 -16.59 -12.75
C ASN A 37 0.42 -15.15 -13.06
N TRP A 38 -0.89 -14.97 -13.13
CA TRP A 38 -1.53 -13.68 -13.39
C TRP A 38 -1.21 -12.60 -12.32
N ALA A 39 -0.80 -13.01 -11.12
CA ALA A 39 -0.40 -12.11 -10.03
C ALA A 39 1.03 -11.57 -10.21
N SER A 40 1.70 -11.84 -11.34
CA SER A 40 3.09 -11.45 -11.61
C SER A 40 3.27 -10.00 -12.08
N THR A 41 2.25 -9.16 -12.04
CA THR A 41 2.38 -7.74 -12.40
C THR A 41 3.07 -6.98 -11.27
N SER A 42 4.04 -6.12 -11.60
CA SER A 42 4.67 -5.20 -10.65
C SER A 42 4.85 -3.81 -11.26
N ARG A 43 4.61 -2.77 -10.45
CA ARG A 43 4.80 -1.36 -10.81
C ARG A 43 6.16 -0.82 -10.37
N GLY A 44 7.05 -1.66 -9.85
CA GLY A 44 8.44 -1.31 -9.51
C GLY A 44 8.81 -1.53 -8.05
N VAL A 45 9.76 -0.73 -7.57
CA VAL A 45 10.36 -0.86 -6.24
C VAL A 45 10.32 0.49 -5.52
N ALA A 46 10.44 0.46 -4.17
CA ALA A 46 10.70 1.65 -3.36
C ALA A 46 12.14 1.63 -2.83
N PHE A 47 12.65 2.79 -2.46
CA PHE A 47 13.99 2.96 -1.90
C PHE A 47 13.90 3.60 -0.52
N TRP A 48 14.62 3.02 0.44
CA TRP A 48 14.77 3.55 1.79
C TRP A 48 16.25 3.64 2.15
N GLN A 49 16.63 4.70 2.88
CA GLN A 49 18.00 4.90 3.30
C GLN A 49 18.10 5.56 4.68
N LYS A 50 19.02 5.05 5.49
CA LYS A 50 19.46 5.69 6.74
C LYS A 50 20.98 5.56 6.90
N GLY A 51 21.69 6.67 6.75
CA GLY A 51 23.15 6.66 6.74
C GLY A 51 23.68 5.80 5.58
N LYS A 52 24.47 4.77 5.90
CA LYS A 52 25.04 3.83 4.92
C LYS A 52 24.10 2.66 4.59
N ASP A 53 23.05 2.43 5.37
CA ASP A 53 22.06 1.39 5.13
C ASP A 53 21.12 1.86 4.00
N LYS A 54 21.24 1.24 2.82
CA LYS A 54 20.45 1.49 1.62
C LYS A 54 19.68 0.24 1.27
N ARG A 55 18.35 0.34 1.14
CA ARG A 55 17.45 -0.80 0.91
C ARG A 55 16.57 -0.60 -0.30
N ILE A 56 16.45 -1.64 -1.09
CA ILE A 56 15.38 -1.81 -2.08
C ILE A 56 14.25 -2.57 -1.41
N LEU A 57 13.08 -1.93 -1.39
CA LEU A 57 11.84 -2.51 -0.87
C LEU A 57 11.03 -2.99 -2.06
N TYR A 58 10.78 -4.27 -2.12
CA TYR A 58 10.13 -4.88 -3.26
C TYR A 58 9.11 -5.93 -2.82
N THR A 59 8.07 -6.14 -3.61
CA THR A 59 7.01 -7.09 -3.28
C THR A 59 6.94 -8.21 -4.30
N ALA A 60 6.73 -9.43 -3.79
CA ALA A 60 6.44 -10.62 -4.57
C ALA A 60 5.31 -11.39 -3.88
N GLY A 61 4.12 -11.42 -4.52
CA GLY A 61 2.91 -11.93 -3.89
C GLY A 61 2.58 -11.14 -2.62
N PRO A 62 2.30 -11.80 -1.49
CA PRO A 62 1.99 -11.15 -0.22
C PRO A 62 3.24 -10.67 0.55
N ASN A 63 4.44 -10.91 0.06
CA ASN A 63 5.66 -10.63 0.80
C ASN A 63 6.30 -9.29 0.42
N LEU A 64 6.55 -8.44 1.42
CA LEU A 64 7.41 -7.26 1.31
C LEU A 64 8.84 -7.65 1.72
N TRP A 65 9.78 -7.56 0.79
CA TRP A 65 11.19 -7.82 1.00
C TRP A 65 11.99 -6.53 1.21
N ALA A 66 13.00 -6.59 2.08
CA ALA A 66 14.04 -5.58 2.16
C ALA A 66 15.35 -6.18 1.68
N LEU A 67 15.89 -5.66 0.58
CA LEU A 67 17.14 -6.08 -0.03
C LEU A 67 18.21 -5.01 0.16
N ASP A 68 19.44 -5.40 0.46
CA ASP A 68 20.58 -4.50 0.39
C ASP A 68 20.72 -3.96 -1.04
N ALA A 69 20.71 -2.66 -1.21
CA ALA A 69 20.68 -2.03 -2.52
C ALA A 69 21.92 -2.34 -3.37
N ASN A 70 23.09 -2.58 -2.74
CA ASN A 70 24.32 -2.83 -3.46
C ASN A 70 24.47 -4.28 -3.90
N THR A 71 23.92 -5.23 -3.14
CA THR A 71 24.18 -6.66 -3.32
C THR A 71 22.94 -7.48 -3.70
N GLY A 72 21.73 -6.92 -3.53
CA GLY A 72 20.47 -7.65 -3.74
C GLY A 72 20.17 -8.72 -2.68
N LYS A 73 21.02 -8.86 -1.65
CA LYS A 73 20.80 -9.87 -0.59
C LYS A 73 19.70 -9.43 0.36
N PRO A 74 18.85 -10.35 0.84
CA PRO A 74 17.87 -10.04 1.87
C PRO A 74 18.52 -9.54 3.14
N ILE A 75 17.91 -8.53 3.76
CA ILE A 75 18.33 -8.01 5.07
C ILE A 75 17.61 -8.82 6.13
N TYR A 76 18.23 -9.87 6.61
CA TYR A 76 17.62 -10.88 7.50
C TYR A 76 17.05 -10.32 8.81
N SER A 77 17.47 -9.14 9.25
CA SER A 77 16.90 -8.45 10.43
C SER A 77 15.56 -7.74 10.14
N PHE A 78 15.12 -7.73 8.88
CA PHE A 78 13.84 -7.16 8.48
C PHE A 78 12.77 -8.28 8.45
N GLY A 79 11.78 -8.18 9.34
CA GLY A 79 10.72 -9.17 9.46
C GLY A 79 11.24 -10.58 9.76
N ASP A 80 10.69 -11.54 9.04
CA ASP A 80 11.15 -12.94 9.07
C ASP A 80 12.01 -13.23 7.85
N GLN A 81 13.29 -13.53 8.05
CA GLN A 81 14.26 -13.86 6.99
C GLN A 81 14.34 -12.81 5.87
N GLY A 82 14.20 -11.52 6.20
CA GLY A 82 14.30 -10.42 5.24
C GLY A 82 12.98 -10.01 4.58
N LYS A 83 11.86 -10.54 5.07
CA LYS A 83 10.52 -10.25 4.52
C LYS A 83 9.45 -10.08 5.60
N VAL A 84 8.38 -9.40 5.23
CA VAL A 84 7.15 -9.26 6.01
C VAL A 84 5.99 -9.81 5.18
N ASP A 85 5.18 -10.67 5.78
CA ASP A 85 3.90 -11.06 5.20
C ASP A 85 2.89 -9.91 5.37
N LEU A 86 2.32 -9.45 4.27
CA LEU A 86 1.37 -8.35 4.26
C LEU A 86 -0.02 -8.70 4.84
N HIS A 87 -0.27 -9.94 5.29
CA HIS A 87 -1.41 -10.25 6.15
C HIS A 87 -1.19 -9.81 7.60
N THR A 88 0.05 -9.49 7.99
CA THR A 88 0.38 -8.99 9.33
C THR A 88 -0.47 -7.78 9.70
N GLY A 89 -1.20 -7.87 10.82
CA GLY A 89 -2.08 -6.80 11.33
C GLY A 89 -3.51 -6.83 10.79
N LEU A 90 -3.85 -7.76 9.91
CA LEU A 90 -5.23 -8.04 9.52
C LEU A 90 -5.92 -9.01 10.50
N PRO A 91 -7.28 -9.05 10.54
CA PRO A 91 -8.01 -10.04 11.32
C PRO A 91 -7.63 -11.48 10.95
N GLU A 92 -7.69 -12.42 11.92
CA GLU A 92 -7.32 -13.82 11.69
C GLU A 92 -8.07 -14.47 10.52
N ILE A 93 -9.35 -14.12 10.32
CA ILE A 93 -10.16 -14.61 9.20
C ILE A 93 -9.59 -14.21 7.82
N ALA A 94 -8.76 -13.18 7.77
CA ALA A 94 -8.14 -12.71 6.53
C ALA A 94 -6.80 -13.39 6.21
N LYS A 95 -6.28 -14.25 7.09
CA LYS A 95 -4.95 -14.85 6.99
C LYS A 95 -4.73 -15.64 5.69
N ASP A 96 -5.74 -16.37 5.24
CA ASP A 96 -5.67 -17.21 4.04
C ASP A 96 -6.38 -16.59 2.84
N LYS A 97 -6.87 -15.34 2.97
CA LYS A 97 -7.53 -14.63 1.86
C LYS A 97 -6.51 -14.09 0.87
N PHE A 98 -6.95 -13.96 -0.37
CA PHE A 98 -6.09 -13.38 -1.41
C PHE A 98 -5.68 -11.95 -1.05
N LEU A 99 -4.37 -11.74 -0.96
CA LEU A 99 -3.75 -10.45 -0.77
C LEU A 99 -2.36 -10.44 -1.39
N ILE A 100 -2.08 -9.46 -2.24
CA ILE A 100 -0.76 -9.21 -2.81
C ILE A 100 -0.46 -7.71 -2.79
N SER A 101 0.78 -7.36 -3.09
CA SER A 101 1.12 -5.98 -3.43
C SER A 101 1.90 -5.96 -4.74
N ASN A 102 1.39 -5.25 -5.72
CA ASN A 102 2.03 -5.04 -7.02
C ASN A 102 2.39 -3.56 -7.28
N THR A 103 2.21 -2.71 -6.28
CA THR A 103 2.56 -1.29 -6.32
C THR A 103 3.60 -0.99 -5.24
N PRO A 104 4.66 -0.23 -5.53
CA PRO A 104 5.68 0.09 -4.55
C PRO A 104 5.12 0.79 -3.31
N GLY A 105 5.68 0.47 -2.15
CA GLY A 105 5.40 1.18 -0.91
C GLY A 105 5.82 2.66 -0.97
N THR A 106 5.11 3.51 -0.26
CA THR A 106 5.47 4.91 -0.08
C THR A 106 6.33 5.06 1.17
N VAL A 107 7.49 5.71 1.05
CA VAL A 107 8.46 5.85 2.15
C VAL A 107 8.42 7.25 2.73
N PHE A 108 8.31 7.33 4.05
CA PHE A 108 8.43 8.56 4.83
C PHE A 108 9.22 8.32 6.12
N GLU A 109 10.38 8.96 6.27
CA GLU A 109 11.30 8.71 7.39
C GLU A 109 11.65 7.21 7.49
N ASN A 110 11.35 6.56 8.62
CA ASN A 110 11.53 5.11 8.80
C ASN A 110 10.25 4.31 8.52
N LEU A 111 9.19 4.93 8.00
CA LEU A 111 7.92 4.26 7.74
C LEU A 111 7.78 3.88 6.27
N ILE A 112 7.17 2.73 6.04
CA ILE A 112 6.78 2.22 4.73
C ILE A 112 5.28 1.98 4.76
N PHE A 113 4.53 2.73 3.94
CA PHE A 113 3.09 2.53 3.77
C PHE A 113 2.87 1.60 2.59
N MET A 114 2.20 0.47 2.84
CA MET A 114 2.06 -0.57 1.82
C MET A 114 0.69 -0.54 1.16
N PRO A 115 0.64 -0.32 -0.16
CA PRO A 115 -0.56 -0.59 -0.93
C PRO A 115 -0.78 -2.10 -1.05
N THR A 116 -2.04 -2.52 -1.06
CA THR A 116 -2.42 -3.92 -1.23
C THR A 116 -3.52 -4.08 -2.27
N ARG A 117 -3.45 -5.16 -3.03
CA ARG A 117 -4.54 -5.65 -3.86
C ARG A 117 -5.16 -6.86 -3.19
N VAL A 118 -6.46 -6.83 -3.02
CA VAL A 118 -7.29 -7.91 -2.47
C VAL A 118 -8.25 -8.42 -3.54
N SER A 119 -9.05 -9.45 -3.24
CA SER A 119 -10.10 -9.91 -4.14
C SER A 119 -11.19 -8.84 -4.30
N GLU A 120 -11.85 -8.83 -5.44
CA GLU A 120 -13.06 -8.06 -5.73
C GLU A 120 -14.33 -8.85 -5.38
N ASP A 121 -14.18 -10.13 -5.02
CA ASP A 121 -15.25 -11.05 -4.64
C ASP A 121 -15.77 -10.81 -3.20
N PRO A 122 -16.94 -11.37 -2.83
CA PRO A 122 -17.53 -11.19 -1.49
C PRO A 122 -16.62 -11.58 -0.32
N ASP A 123 -15.64 -12.46 -0.56
CA ASP A 123 -14.72 -12.93 0.48
C ASP A 123 -13.36 -12.19 0.47
N ALA A 124 -13.33 -10.95 0.03
CA ALA A 124 -12.12 -10.14 0.02
C ALA A 124 -11.56 -9.91 1.43
N ALA A 125 -10.23 -9.84 1.55
CA ALA A 125 -9.58 -9.32 2.75
C ALA A 125 -9.91 -7.83 2.96
N PRO A 126 -9.88 -7.29 4.20
CA PRO A 126 -10.00 -5.86 4.43
C PRO A 126 -8.77 -5.13 3.89
N GLY A 127 -8.99 -3.97 3.31
CA GLY A 127 -7.96 -3.16 2.67
C GLY A 127 -7.26 -2.18 3.60
N ASP A 128 -7.11 -2.51 4.86
CA ASP A 128 -6.56 -1.63 5.90
C ASP A 128 -5.22 -1.02 5.49
N ILE A 129 -5.07 0.28 5.77
CA ILE A 129 -3.82 1.00 5.50
C ILE A 129 -2.86 0.74 6.65
N ARG A 130 -1.66 0.26 6.33
CA ARG A 130 -0.69 -0.16 7.33
C ARG A 130 0.67 0.46 7.08
N ALA A 131 1.30 0.90 8.18
CA ALA A 131 2.67 1.36 8.17
C ALA A 131 3.58 0.33 8.84
N PHE A 132 4.69 0.04 8.18
CA PHE A 132 5.73 -0.83 8.70
C PHE A 132 7.02 -0.02 8.95
N ASP A 133 7.77 -0.40 9.97
CA ASP A 133 9.09 0.18 10.23
C ASP A 133 10.11 -0.31 9.19
N GLY A 134 10.76 0.61 8.50
CA GLY A 134 11.70 0.33 7.41
C GLY A 134 13.00 -0.36 7.84
N VAL A 135 13.31 -0.36 9.15
CA VAL A 135 14.50 -1.03 9.70
C VAL A 135 14.16 -2.47 10.08
N SER A 136 13.09 -2.66 10.84
CA SER A 136 12.74 -3.95 11.45
C SER A 136 11.64 -4.71 10.74
N GLY A 137 10.86 -4.06 9.87
CA GLY A 137 9.67 -4.66 9.26
C GLY A 137 8.47 -4.78 10.20
N LYS A 138 8.56 -4.32 11.44
CA LYS A 138 7.45 -4.39 12.40
C LYS A 138 6.30 -3.47 11.98
N LEU A 139 5.08 -3.95 12.18
CA LEU A 139 3.88 -3.12 12.05
C LEU A 139 3.92 -2.00 13.10
N VAL A 140 3.71 -0.75 12.65
CA VAL A 140 3.72 0.44 13.51
C VAL A 140 2.31 0.91 13.82
N TRP A 141 1.46 1.02 12.80
CA TRP A 141 0.06 1.37 12.95
C TRP A 141 -0.81 0.79 11.83
N THR A 142 -2.10 0.66 12.12
CA THR A 142 -3.15 0.28 11.17
C THR A 142 -4.24 1.33 11.19
N PHE A 143 -4.75 1.73 10.03
CA PHE A 143 -5.97 2.47 9.85
C PHE A 143 -7.02 1.53 9.23
N HIS A 144 -8.11 1.26 9.95
CA HIS A 144 -9.18 0.40 9.48
C HIS A 144 -10.01 1.12 8.41
N THR A 145 -9.98 0.61 7.20
CA THR A 145 -10.77 1.17 6.09
C THR A 145 -12.24 0.71 6.14
N ILE A 146 -12.51 -0.41 6.82
CA ILE A 146 -13.84 -0.83 7.28
C ILE A 146 -13.86 -0.62 8.79
N PRO A 147 -14.52 0.46 9.29
CA PRO A 147 -14.35 0.89 10.67
C PRO A 147 -14.87 -0.09 11.71
N TYR A 148 -14.18 -0.16 12.84
CA TYR A 148 -14.54 -0.96 14.01
C TYR A 148 -15.53 -0.18 14.91
N PRO A 149 -16.21 -0.88 15.86
CA PRO A 149 -17.09 -0.23 16.83
C PRO A 149 -16.40 0.92 17.56
N GLY A 150 -17.00 2.11 17.50
CA GLY A 150 -16.46 3.34 18.08
C GLY A 150 -15.55 4.16 17.18
N GLU A 151 -15.16 3.65 16.01
CA GLU A 151 -14.43 4.42 15.02
C GLU A 151 -15.37 5.21 14.12
N LYS A 152 -14.86 6.31 13.58
CA LYS A 152 -15.59 7.16 12.62
C LYS A 152 -15.97 6.36 11.37
N GLY A 153 -17.24 6.41 10.97
CA GLY A 153 -17.74 5.71 9.79
C GLY A 153 -18.30 4.33 10.08
N TYR A 154 -18.18 3.81 11.30
CA TYR A 154 -18.73 2.50 11.67
C TYR A 154 -20.22 2.35 11.32
N GLU A 155 -20.99 3.41 11.52
CA GLU A 155 -22.44 3.48 11.23
C GLU A 155 -22.79 3.45 9.74
N THR A 156 -21.78 3.58 8.87
CA THR A 156 -21.95 3.58 7.40
C THR A 156 -21.86 2.21 6.77
N PHE A 157 -21.57 1.18 7.57
CA PHE A 157 -21.56 -0.24 7.23
C PHE A 157 -22.52 -1.02 8.11
N PRO A 158 -22.91 -2.26 7.74
CA PRO A 158 -23.55 -3.20 8.66
C PRO A 158 -22.69 -3.42 9.91
N LYS A 159 -23.33 -3.59 11.08
CA LYS A 159 -22.66 -3.69 12.39
C LYS A 159 -21.51 -4.72 12.49
N ASN A 160 -21.55 -5.77 11.67
CA ASN A 160 -20.55 -6.84 11.68
C ASN A 160 -19.54 -6.75 10.53
N ALA A 161 -19.57 -5.70 9.71
CA ALA A 161 -18.69 -5.57 8.55
C ALA A 161 -17.19 -5.68 8.91
N TYR A 162 -16.79 -5.11 10.05
CA TYR A 162 -15.42 -5.15 10.56
C TYR A 162 -14.90 -6.56 10.85
N LYS A 163 -15.79 -7.55 11.00
CA LYS A 163 -15.39 -8.96 11.19
C LYS A 163 -14.91 -9.62 9.91
N ASN A 164 -15.04 -8.92 8.77
CA ASN A 164 -14.66 -9.42 7.46
C ASN A 164 -15.40 -10.71 7.02
N GLU A 165 -16.64 -10.84 7.45
CA GLU A 165 -17.54 -11.94 7.09
C GLU A 165 -18.33 -11.51 5.85
N GLY A 166 -17.78 -11.72 4.63
CA GLY A 166 -18.41 -11.39 3.35
C GLY A 166 -18.40 -9.91 2.95
N ILE A 167 -17.66 -9.06 3.67
CA ILE A 167 -17.40 -7.65 3.31
C ILE A 167 -15.90 -7.38 3.50
N GLY A 168 -15.25 -6.92 2.46
CA GLY A 168 -13.83 -6.58 2.44
C GLY A 168 -13.56 -5.47 1.45
N GLY A 169 -12.39 -5.49 0.78
CA GLY A 169 -12.00 -4.42 -0.16
C GLY A 169 -11.62 -3.13 0.56
N VAL A 170 -11.99 -1.99 0.00
CA VAL A 170 -11.65 -0.63 0.49
C VAL A 170 -10.13 -0.42 0.57
N ASN A 171 -9.38 -1.13 -0.26
CA ASN A 171 -7.92 -1.11 -0.26
C ASN A 171 -7.37 0.04 -1.10
N ASN A 172 -6.13 0.41 -0.81
CA ASN A 172 -5.30 1.18 -1.73
C ASN A 172 -4.47 0.22 -2.56
N TRP A 173 -4.65 0.20 -3.87
CA TRP A 173 -3.83 -0.57 -4.82
C TRP A 173 -3.03 0.33 -5.76
N SER A 174 -3.47 1.57 -5.92
CA SER A 174 -2.89 2.52 -6.88
C SER A 174 -1.61 3.19 -6.38
N GLY A 175 -1.35 3.15 -5.06
CA GLY A 175 -0.26 3.85 -4.40
C GLY A 175 -0.72 5.10 -3.65
N MET A 176 0.19 5.70 -2.90
CA MET A 176 -0.07 6.81 -1.99
C MET A 176 0.91 7.96 -2.25
N ALA A 177 0.55 9.17 -1.82
CA ALA A 177 1.45 10.32 -1.82
C ALA A 177 1.68 10.82 -0.39
N VAL A 178 2.89 11.31 -0.10
CA VAL A 178 3.22 11.86 1.22
C VAL A 178 3.75 13.29 1.11
N ASP A 179 3.10 14.23 1.81
CA ASP A 179 3.68 15.55 2.07
C ASP A 179 4.73 15.41 3.16
N LYS A 180 5.99 15.32 2.76
CA LYS A 180 7.12 15.15 3.69
C LYS A 180 7.32 16.34 4.62
N LYS A 181 6.89 17.53 4.21
CA LYS A 181 7.03 18.76 5.01
C LYS A 181 6.03 18.78 6.16
N ARG A 182 4.77 18.37 5.90
CA ARG A 182 3.70 18.39 6.88
C ARG A 182 3.49 17.04 7.59
N GLY A 183 4.10 15.95 7.06
CA GLY A 183 3.90 14.60 7.57
C GLY A 183 2.48 14.09 7.32
N ILE A 184 1.90 14.41 6.16
CA ILE A 184 0.55 13.98 5.79
C ILE A 184 0.63 12.93 4.68
N LEU A 185 0.03 11.77 4.93
CA LEU A 185 -0.14 10.70 3.94
C LEU A 185 -1.51 10.83 3.27
N PHE A 186 -1.51 10.90 1.95
CA PHE A 186 -2.73 10.92 1.14
C PHE A 186 -2.95 9.55 0.53
N VAL A 187 -4.11 8.96 0.84
CA VAL A 187 -4.45 7.58 0.47
C VAL A 187 -5.74 7.56 -0.34
N PRO A 188 -5.68 7.31 -1.65
CA PRO A 188 -6.85 6.96 -2.42
C PRO A 188 -7.29 5.52 -2.12
N THR A 189 -8.57 5.29 -1.87
CA THR A 189 -9.13 3.96 -1.61
C THR A 189 -10.07 3.52 -2.73
N GLY A 190 -10.15 2.22 -2.92
CA GLY A 190 -11.08 1.58 -3.83
C GLY A 190 -12.45 1.27 -3.22
N SER A 191 -13.24 0.53 -3.95
CA SER A 191 -14.58 0.10 -3.58
C SER A 191 -14.57 -0.91 -2.44
N ALA A 192 -15.68 -1.02 -1.73
CA ALA A 192 -15.92 -2.15 -0.83
C ALA A 192 -16.38 -3.34 -1.65
N SER A 193 -15.88 -4.53 -1.34
CA SER A 193 -16.31 -5.76 -1.99
C SER A 193 -17.71 -6.18 -1.48
N TYR A 194 -18.49 -6.81 -2.24
CA TYR A 194 -18.39 -7.18 -3.64
C TYR A 194 -18.65 -5.95 -4.53
N ASP A 195 -17.82 -5.68 -5.51
CA ASP A 195 -17.77 -4.37 -6.20
C ASP A 195 -19.01 -4.07 -7.03
N PHE A 196 -19.67 -5.10 -7.59
CA PHE A 196 -20.85 -4.97 -8.44
C PHE A 196 -22.17 -5.32 -7.73
N TYR A 197 -22.15 -5.52 -6.40
CA TYR A 197 -23.33 -5.81 -5.61
C TYR A 197 -23.22 -5.27 -4.18
N GLY A 198 -24.11 -4.38 -3.78
CA GLY A 198 -24.09 -3.72 -2.47
C GLY A 198 -25.16 -4.19 -1.48
N GLY A 199 -25.98 -5.22 -1.82
CA GLY A 199 -27.11 -5.64 -0.98
C GLY A 199 -26.72 -6.19 0.40
N ASN A 200 -25.48 -6.65 0.57
CA ASN A 200 -24.93 -7.13 1.85
C ASN A 200 -24.19 -6.02 2.66
N ARG A 201 -23.95 -4.85 2.09
CA ARG A 201 -23.18 -3.76 2.72
C ARG A 201 -23.92 -2.43 2.74
N HIS A 202 -25.17 -2.45 3.24
CA HIS A 202 -26.01 -1.25 3.34
C HIS A 202 -25.30 -0.08 4.00
N GLY A 203 -25.58 1.14 3.53
CA GLY A 203 -25.01 2.38 4.01
C GLY A 203 -24.09 3.06 3.02
N LYS A 204 -23.42 4.14 3.42
CA LYS A 204 -22.51 4.93 2.57
C LYS A 204 -21.15 4.25 2.34
N ASN A 205 -20.82 3.24 3.12
CA ASN A 205 -19.56 2.48 3.09
C ASN A 205 -18.31 3.37 3.21
N LEU A 206 -18.27 4.25 4.21
CA LEU A 206 -17.08 5.03 4.50
C LEU A 206 -16.02 4.08 5.12
N PHE A 207 -14.83 3.94 4.57
CA PHE A 207 -14.03 4.81 3.71
C PHE A 207 -13.81 4.31 2.28
N SER A 208 -14.75 3.62 1.66
CA SER A 208 -14.60 3.27 0.26
C SER A 208 -14.66 4.49 -0.66
N ASN A 209 -13.97 4.41 -1.80
CA ASN A 209 -13.92 5.44 -2.84
C ASN A 209 -13.58 6.84 -2.29
N CYS A 210 -12.61 6.88 -1.36
CA CYS A 210 -12.20 8.08 -0.63
C CYS A 210 -10.79 8.53 -1.00
N LEU A 211 -10.55 9.82 -0.86
CA LEU A 211 -9.22 10.35 -0.59
C LEU A 211 -9.12 10.61 0.91
N LEU A 212 -8.22 9.88 1.57
CA LEU A 212 -7.93 10.05 2.99
C LEU A 212 -6.68 10.91 3.16
N ALA A 213 -6.67 11.79 4.17
CA ALA A 213 -5.47 12.43 4.67
C ALA A 213 -5.22 11.93 6.09
N LEU A 214 -4.11 11.21 6.27
CA LEU A 214 -3.70 10.62 7.54
C LEU A 214 -2.43 11.31 8.05
N GLU A 215 -2.31 11.46 9.35
CA GLU A 215 -1.02 11.78 9.96
C GLU A 215 -0.06 10.62 9.72
N ALA A 216 1.01 10.85 8.97
CA ALA A 216 1.88 9.78 8.47
C ALA A 216 2.53 8.94 9.59
N ARG A 217 2.83 9.54 10.75
CA ARG A 217 3.52 8.84 11.85
C ARG A 217 2.60 7.97 12.70
N THR A 218 1.28 8.27 12.74
CA THR A 218 0.34 7.62 13.67
C THR A 218 -0.84 6.95 13.00
N GLY A 219 -1.08 7.23 11.70
CA GLY A 219 -2.27 6.77 10.99
C GLY A 219 -3.56 7.51 11.36
N LYS A 220 -3.49 8.56 12.23
CA LYS A 220 -4.67 9.32 12.64
C LYS A 220 -5.31 10.02 11.45
N LEU A 221 -6.63 9.85 11.28
CA LEU A 221 -7.39 10.53 10.25
C LEU A 221 -7.42 12.05 10.53
N LEU A 222 -6.96 12.84 9.56
CA LEU A 222 -7.06 14.31 9.59
C LEU A 222 -8.32 14.78 8.89
N TRP A 223 -8.55 14.30 7.66
CA TRP A 223 -9.77 14.53 6.90
C TRP A 223 -9.94 13.46 5.82
N HIS A 224 -11.12 13.40 5.22
CA HIS A 224 -11.40 12.55 4.05
C HIS A 224 -12.39 13.26 3.13
N PHE A 225 -12.39 12.82 1.88
CA PHE A 225 -13.41 13.16 0.90
C PHE A 225 -13.85 11.88 0.20
N GLN A 226 -15.14 11.54 0.29
CA GLN A 226 -15.72 10.38 -0.38
C GLN A 226 -16.28 10.82 -1.74
N PHE A 227 -15.74 10.24 -2.82
CA PHE A 227 -16.14 10.56 -4.19
C PHE A 227 -17.42 9.84 -4.60
N VAL A 228 -17.56 8.59 -4.19
CA VAL A 228 -18.73 7.76 -4.49
C VAL A 228 -19.23 7.12 -3.21
N HIS A 229 -20.53 7.29 -2.91
CA HIS A 229 -21.19 6.64 -1.79
C HIS A 229 -21.82 5.33 -2.27
N HIS A 230 -21.61 4.23 -1.53
CA HIS A 230 -22.20 2.93 -1.86
C HIS A 230 -21.98 2.53 -3.32
N ASP A 231 -20.72 2.48 -3.73
CA ASP A 231 -20.36 2.21 -5.11
C ASP A 231 -20.77 0.80 -5.55
N LEU A 232 -21.28 0.68 -6.77
CA LEU A 232 -21.73 -0.59 -7.40
C LEU A 232 -21.11 -0.77 -8.79
N TRP A 233 -20.09 0.05 -9.15
CA TRP A 233 -19.58 0.14 -10.50
C TRP A 233 -18.05 0.11 -10.56
N ASP A 234 -17.39 -0.30 -9.46
CA ASP A 234 -15.94 -0.38 -9.38
C ASP A 234 -15.26 0.95 -9.74
N ARG A 235 -15.72 2.04 -9.11
CA ARG A 235 -15.19 3.39 -9.34
C ARG A 235 -14.05 3.71 -8.39
N ASP A 236 -13.04 2.88 -8.41
CA ASP A 236 -11.84 3.04 -7.64
C ASP A 236 -11.09 4.33 -7.96
N LEU A 237 -10.34 4.85 -7.00
CA LEU A 237 -9.40 5.93 -7.23
C LEU A 237 -8.08 5.31 -7.74
N PRO A 238 -7.79 5.38 -9.08
CA PRO A 238 -6.77 4.54 -9.71
C PRO A 238 -5.36 5.12 -9.66
N ALA A 239 -5.16 6.29 -9.03
CA ALA A 239 -3.87 6.97 -9.02
C ALA A 239 -3.56 7.65 -7.69
N PRO A 240 -2.29 7.69 -7.25
CA PRO A 240 -1.88 8.52 -6.14
C PRO A 240 -2.10 10.01 -6.48
N PRO A 241 -2.49 10.86 -5.50
CA PRO A 241 -2.70 12.27 -5.75
C PRO A 241 -1.39 12.99 -6.03
N ASN A 242 -1.44 13.98 -6.93
CA ASN A 242 -0.33 14.90 -7.16
C ASN A 242 -0.39 16.04 -6.16
N LEU A 243 0.72 16.30 -5.46
CA LEU A 243 0.87 17.41 -4.55
C LEU A 243 1.54 18.59 -5.27
N PHE A 244 0.91 19.74 -5.28
CA PHE A 244 1.44 20.93 -5.91
C PHE A 244 0.97 22.22 -5.23
N THR A 245 1.75 23.29 -5.41
CA THR A 245 1.41 24.62 -4.90
C THR A 245 0.83 25.46 -6.02
N ILE A 246 -0.33 26.09 -5.79
CA ILE A 246 -0.90 27.06 -6.71
C ILE A 246 -0.76 28.47 -6.13
N THR A 247 -0.78 29.47 -7.01
CA THR A 247 -0.93 30.87 -6.60
C THR A 247 -2.33 31.36 -6.97
N LYS A 248 -3.14 31.73 -5.96
CA LYS A 248 -4.47 32.30 -6.13
C LYS A 248 -4.54 33.65 -5.42
N ASN A 249 -4.88 34.70 -6.16
CA ASN A 249 -4.94 36.08 -5.64
C ASN A 249 -3.65 36.52 -4.91
N GLY A 250 -2.47 36.19 -5.47
CA GLY A 250 -1.17 36.52 -4.89
C GLY A 250 -0.75 35.65 -3.71
N ARG A 251 -1.58 34.70 -3.23
CA ARG A 251 -1.28 33.79 -2.12
C ARG A 251 -0.95 32.40 -2.64
N LYS A 252 0.12 31.80 -2.09
CA LYS A 252 0.44 30.39 -2.31
C LYS A 252 -0.50 29.52 -1.50
N ILE A 253 -1.08 28.52 -2.15
CA ILE A 253 -1.97 27.50 -1.57
C ILE A 253 -1.38 26.15 -1.98
N ASP A 254 -1.04 25.34 -0.98
CA ASP A 254 -0.57 23.96 -1.17
C ASP A 254 -1.74 22.99 -1.06
#